data_059aae7c72d906fb6f4f32a2905f7a95
#
_entry.id   059aae7c72d906fb6f4f32a2905f7a95
#
_cell.length_a   1.000
_cell.length_b   1.000
_cell.length_c   1.000
_cell.angle_alpha   90.00
_cell.angle_beta   90.00
_cell.angle_gamma   90.00
#
_symmetry.space_group_name_H-M   'P 1'
#
loop_
_entity.id
_entity.type
_entity.pdbx_description
1 polymer ?
#
loop_
_entity_poly.entity_id
_entity_poly.type
_entity_poly.pdbx_seq_one_letter_code
_entity_poly.pdbx_strand_id
1 'polypeptide(L)'
;ELFVDKISSSDRIIFARYQDRQNVLPTIYYDYMAQYVENGGALLVAAGPEHAGGSSIALTPLASVLPAEPTGQMIEKAFYPRLSDQGRKHPVTRGLDGSDTEPPHWGRWFRSVDVEKPQGQTVMVGADNSPLLVLNRVGQGRVAMLLSDEGWLWARGFEGGGPHVSLYRRIAHWLLKEPALEEEALTANAAGRRLQVTRQTIGDDPGPATIKTPSGKTETLPLKQTQPGLYQADKHMDEIGLYQIANGNLSTLVHIGAIDAPEFKAMISTTETLKPLAQKTKGLVTRVAGPNGSVTVPQVLPVRGAVRVADGQRLTIRMTDETVLKGINTLPLFAGFAGLAALLFAFSATWWREGR
;
A
#
# COMPACT_ATOMS: atom_id res chain seq x y z
N GLU A 1 -21.82 -16.27 -18.49
CA GLU A 1 -20.51 -15.59 -18.57
C GLU A 1 -20.17 -14.80 -17.28
N LEU A 2 -20.98 -13.77 -16.83
CA LEU A 2 -20.62 -12.93 -15.70
C LEU A 2 -20.44 -13.72 -14.39
N PHE A 3 -21.36 -14.61 -14.08
CA PHE A 3 -21.39 -15.34 -12.81
C PHE A 3 -20.74 -16.74 -12.87
N VAL A 4 -20.26 -17.17 -14.01
CA VAL A 4 -19.55 -18.45 -14.19
C VAL A 4 -18.08 -18.18 -14.45
N ASP A 5 -17.77 -17.40 -15.48
CA ASP A 5 -16.39 -17.24 -15.96
C ASP A 5 -15.68 -16.05 -15.31
N LYS A 6 -16.44 -14.97 -15.00
CA LYS A 6 -15.85 -13.71 -14.57
C LYS A 6 -15.92 -13.46 -13.05
N ILE A 7 -16.73 -14.23 -12.31
CA ILE A 7 -16.87 -14.04 -10.88
C ILE A 7 -15.54 -14.25 -10.15
N SER A 8 -14.77 -15.26 -10.58
CA SER A 8 -13.45 -15.58 -10.02
C SER A 8 -12.38 -14.51 -10.27
N SER A 9 -12.58 -13.67 -11.30
CA SER A 9 -11.70 -12.55 -11.61
C SER A 9 -12.11 -11.23 -10.97
N SER A 10 -13.24 -11.24 -10.23
CA SER A 10 -13.74 -10.07 -9.53
C SER A 10 -13.11 -9.97 -8.14
N ASP A 11 -12.71 -8.77 -7.72
CA ASP A 11 -12.12 -8.56 -6.39
C ASP A 11 -13.16 -8.67 -5.26
N ARG A 12 -14.41 -8.32 -5.55
CA ARG A 12 -15.50 -8.28 -4.57
C ARG A 12 -16.87 -8.25 -5.23
N ILE A 13 -17.88 -8.73 -4.48
CA ILE A 13 -19.29 -8.60 -4.80
C ILE A 13 -19.92 -7.60 -3.81
N ILE A 14 -20.74 -6.69 -4.31
CA ILE A 14 -21.45 -5.71 -3.48
C ILE A 14 -22.93 -5.78 -3.81
N PHE A 15 -23.74 -6.07 -2.80
CA PHE A 15 -25.19 -5.94 -2.85
C PHE A 15 -25.61 -4.71 -2.03
N ALA A 16 -26.15 -3.70 -2.72
CA ALA A 16 -26.72 -2.52 -2.06
C ALA A 16 -28.23 -2.50 -2.31
N ARG A 17 -29.02 -2.68 -1.28
CA ARG A 17 -30.50 -2.77 -1.35
C ARG A 17 -30.98 -3.73 -2.42
N TYR A 18 -30.29 -4.85 -2.56
CA TYR A 18 -30.62 -5.82 -3.60
C TYR A 18 -31.85 -6.64 -3.20
N GLN A 19 -32.73 -6.81 -4.18
CA GLN A 19 -33.93 -7.60 -4.11
C GLN A 19 -33.83 -8.73 -5.12
N ASP A 20 -34.07 -9.97 -4.68
CA ASP A 20 -34.19 -11.09 -5.62
C ASP A 20 -35.48 -10.88 -6.45
N ARG A 21 -35.29 -10.73 -7.74
CA ARG A 21 -36.38 -10.67 -8.70
C ARG A 21 -36.47 -12.03 -9.38
N GLN A 22 -37.47 -12.80 -8.99
CA GLN A 22 -37.75 -14.12 -9.56
C GLN A 22 -37.62 -14.08 -11.08
N ASN A 23 -36.86 -15.04 -11.65
CA ASN A 23 -36.55 -15.19 -13.07
C ASN A 23 -35.56 -14.17 -13.71
N VAL A 24 -34.98 -13.22 -12.96
CA VAL A 24 -33.92 -12.36 -13.49
C VAL A 24 -32.56 -13.00 -13.28
N LEU A 25 -32.30 -13.49 -12.08
CA LEU A 25 -31.05 -14.18 -11.77
C LEU A 25 -31.38 -15.63 -11.37
N PRO A 26 -30.97 -16.64 -12.16
CA PRO A 26 -31.13 -18.04 -11.79
C PRO A 26 -30.50 -18.39 -10.44
N THR A 27 -31.19 -19.22 -9.64
CA THR A 27 -30.78 -19.60 -8.29
C THR A 27 -29.37 -20.15 -8.20
N ILE A 28 -28.91 -20.86 -9.23
CA ILE A 28 -27.56 -21.43 -9.32
C ILE A 28 -26.46 -20.36 -9.23
N TYR A 29 -26.72 -19.12 -9.63
CA TYR A 29 -25.71 -18.06 -9.54
C TYR A 29 -25.46 -17.62 -8.10
N TYR A 30 -26.44 -17.74 -7.21
CA TYR A 30 -26.23 -17.51 -5.80
C TYR A 30 -25.34 -18.59 -5.17
N ASP A 31 -25.43 -19.84 -5.64
CA ASP A 31 -24.49 -20.90 -5.25
C ASP A 31 -23.06 -20.57 -5.70
N TYR A 32 -22.89 -20.11 -6.92
CA TYR A 32 -21.56 -19.71 -7.41
C TYR A 32 -20.97 -18.54 -6.64
N MET A 33 -21.82 -17.58 -6.20
CA MET A 33 -21.37 -16.48 -5.36
C MET A 33 -21.02 -16.97 -3.94
N ALA A 34 -21.76 -17.90 -3.38
CA ALA A 34 -21.44 -18.52 -2.09
C ALA A 34 -20.09 -19.25 -2.17
N GLN A 35 -19.90 -20.09 -3.17
CA GLN A 35 -18.63 -20.78 -3.44
C GLN A 35 -17.47 -19.81 -3.67
N TYR A 36 -17.70 -18.71 -4.42
CA TYR A 36 -16.70 -17.65 -4.61
C TYR A 36 -16.24 -17.08 -3.26
N VAL A 37 -17.18 -16.78 -2.33
CA VAL A 37 -16.85 -16.30 -0.99
C VAL A 37 -16.08 -17.36 -0.21
N GLU A 38 -16.54 -18.61 -0.16
CA GLU A 38 -15.87 -19.69 0.57
C GLU A 38 -14.43 -19.93 0.08
N ASN A 39 -14.20 -19.76 -1.21
CA ASN A 39 -12.89 -19.90 -1.86
C ASN A 39 -11.99 -18.65 -1.75
N GLY A 40 -12.39 -17.67 -0.99
CA GLY A 40 -11.52 -16.52 -0.68
C GLY A 40 -12.02 -15.18 -1.20
N GLY A 41 -13.17 -15.13 -1.84
CA GLY A 41 -13.79 -13.91 -2.34
C GLY A 41 -14.33 -13.01 -1.24
N ALA A 42 -14.73 -11.80 -1.63
CA ALA A 42 -15.22 -10.76 -0.75
C ALA A 42 -16.67 -10.39 -1.06
N LEU A 43 -17.52 -10.31 -0.03
CA LEU A 43 -18.93 -9.93 -0.16
C LEU A 43 -19.27 -8.78 0.80
N LEU A 44 -19.83 -7.71 0.26
CA LEU A 44 -20.46 -6.63 1.04
C LEU A 44 -21.96 -6.62 0.78
N VAL A 45 -22.74 -6.68 1.83
CA VAL A 45 -24.21 -6.52 1.78
C VAL A 45 -24.58 -5.26 2.56
N ALA A 46 -25.17 -4.28 1.88
CA ALA A 46 -25.85 -3.15 2.52
C ALA A 46 -27.37 -3.43 2.43
N ALA A 47 -27.93 -3.92 3.53
CA ALA A 47 -29.31 -4.40 3.61
C ALA A 47 -30.29 -3.24 3.77
N GLY A 48 -31.36 -3.27 3.00
CA GLY A 48 -32.52 -2.38 3.14
C GLY A 48 -33.77 -3.17 3.53
N PRO A 49 -34.97 -2.56 3.46
CA PRO A 49 -36.24 -3.22 3.75
C PRO A 49 -36.47 -4.49 2.94
N GLU A 50 -35.91 -4.56 1.75
CA GLU A 50 -36.02 -5.71 0.84
C GLU A 50 -35.40 -6.98 1.47
N HIS A 51 -34.42 -6.79 2.34
CA HIS A 51 -33.75 -7.91 3.01
C HIS A 51 -34.62 -8.57 4.09
N ALA A 52 -35.54 -7.84 4.70
CA ALA A 52 -36.53 -8.39 5.63
C ALA A 52 -37.76 -9.02 4.93
N GLY A 53 -37.90 -8.79 3.61
CA GLY A 53 -39.06 -9.26 2.86
C GLY A 53 -38.88 -10.63 2.19
N GLY A 54 -39.95 -11.10 1.53
CA GLY A 54 -39.96 -12.38 0.82
C GLY A 54 -39.10 -12.46 -0.43
N SER A 55 -38.45 -11.35 -0.82
CA SER A 55 -37.47 -11.25 -1.93
C SER A 55 -36.04 -11.07 -1.41
N SER A 56 -35.79 -11.44 -0.17
CA SER A 56 -34.47 -11.36 0.44
C SER A 56 -33.48 -12.35 -0.20
N ILE A 57 -32.21 -11.91 -0.36
CA ILE A 57 -31.12 -12.82 -0.71
C ILE A 57 -30.86 -13.87 0.37
N ALA A 58 -31.32 -13.65 1.61
CA ALA A 58 -31.28 -14.65 2.68
C ALA A 58 -32.19 -15.86 2.41
N LEU A 59 -33.09 -15.79 1.45
CA LEU A 59 -33.92 -16.91 1.00
C LEU A 59 -33.32 -17.65 -0.21
N THR A 60 -32.11 -17.30 -0.62
CA THR A 60 -31.37 -17.91 -1.70
C THR A 60 -30.20 -18.75 -1.16
N PRO A 61 -29.54 -19.58 -1.96
CA PRO A 61 -28.35 -20.33 -1.53
C PRO A 61 -27.21 -19.45 -0.96
N LEU A 62 -27.20 -18.15 -1.28
CA LEU A 62 -26.24 -17.20 -0.71
C LEU A 62 -26.36 -17.08 0.82
N ALA A 63 -27.49 -17.47 1.42
CA ALA A 63 -27.70 -17.50 2.86
C ALA A 63 -26.59 -18.25 3.60
N SER A 64 -26.02 -19.29 3.00
CA SER A 64 -24.96 -20.10 3.62
C SER A 64 -23.71 -19.30 4.02
N VAL A 65 -23.48 -18.16 3.40
CA VAL A 65 -22.32 -17.29 3.68
C VAL A 65 -22.70 -15.97 4.34
N LEU A 66 -23.98 -15.66 4.48
CA LEU A 66 -24.43 -14.44 5.15
C LEU A 66 -24.23 -14.56 6.68
N PRO A 67 -23.73 -13.51 7.34
CA PRO A 67 -23.44 -13.56 8.78
C PRO A 67 -24.68 -13.39 9.65
N ALA A 68 -25.84 -13.03 9.10
CA ALA A 68 -27.06 -12.85 9.87
C ALA A 68 -28.30 -13.12 9.01
N GLU A 69 -29.27 -13.79 9.60
CA GLU A 69 -30.59 -14.08 9.01
C GLU A 69 -31.61 -13.05 9.46
N PRO A 70 -32.41 -12.46 8.56
CA PRO A 70 -33.45 -11.50 8.95
C PRO A 70 -34.62 -12.19 9.62
N THR A 71 -35.15 -11.57 10.67
CA THR A 71 -36.38 -12.04 11.36
C THR A 71 -37.65 -11.78 10.56
N GLY A 72 -37.53 -11.09 9.44
CA GLY A 72 -38.69 -10.61 8.66
C GLY A 72 -39.20 -9.25 9.13
N GLN A 73 -38.54 -8.61 10.08
CA GLN A 73 -38.97 -7.34 10.65
C GLN A 73 -37.94 -6.22 10.40
N MET A 74 -38.45 -4.98 10.38
CA MET A 74 -37.67 -3.77 10.38
C MET A 74 -37.76 -3.07 11.72
N ILE A 75 -36.63 -2.60 12.25
CA ILE A 75 -36.61 -1.72 13.43
C ILE A 75 -36.68 -0.28 12.88
N GLU A 76 -37.87 0.32 13.00
CA GLU A 76 -38.13 1.71 12.57
C GLU A 76 -38.10 2.64 13.78
N LYS A 77 -36.91 3.03 14.18
CA LYS A 77 -36.66 3.87 15.35
C LYS A 77 -35.42 4.71 15.09
N ALA A 78 -35.45 6.00 15.43
CA ALA A 78 -34.27 6.86 15.35
C ALA A 78 -33.22 6.43 16.37
N PHE A 79 -31.99 6.26 15.94
CA PHE A 79 -30.85 5.87 16.80
C PHE A 79 -29.54 6.48 16.32
N TYR A 80 -28.60 6.60 17.23
CA TYR A 80 -27.20 6.88 16.89
C TYR A 80 -26.48 5.55 16.66
N PRO A 81 -25.92 5.29 15.47
CA PRO A 81 -25.02 4.14 15.28
C PRO A 81 -23.85 4.24 16.27
N ARG A 82 -23.50 3.15 16.93
CA ARG A 82 -22.45 3.10 17.96
C ARG A 82 -21.50 1.94 17.71
N LEU A 83 -20.30 2.05 18.23
CA LEU A 83 -19.37 0.92 18.25
C LEU A 83 -19.74 -0.04 19.38
N SER A 84 -19.75 -1.34 19.08
CA SER A 84 -19.78 -2.37 20.11
C SER A 84 -18.43 -2.45 20.84
N ASP A 85 -18.33 -3.22 21.90
CA ASP A 85 -17.05 -3.46 22.58
C ASP A 85 -16.02 -4.13 21.65
N GLN A 86 -16.47 -5.04 20.79
CA GLN A 86 -15.62 -5.61 19.73
C GLN A 86 -15.24 -4.55 18.70
N GLY A 87 -16.16 -3.69 18.30
CA GLY A 87 -15.91 -2.62 17.32
C GLY A 87 -14.93 -1.56 17.82
N ARG A 88 -14.85 -1.33 19.12
CA ARG A 88 -13.81 -0.45 19.71
C ARG A 88 -12.40 -1.02 19.51
N LYS A 89 -12.26 -2.35 19.46
CA LYS A 89 -10.98 -3.05 19.27
C LYS A 89 -10.71 -3.39 17.81
N HIS A 90 -11.74 -3.55 16.98
CA HIS A 90 -11.61 -4.00 15.60
C HIS A 90 -11.00 -2.94 14.68
N PRO A 91 -9.97 -3.24 13.86
CA PRO A 91 -9.26 -2.25 13.06
C PRO A 91 -10.15 -1.53 12.02
N VAL A 92 -11.23 -2.14 11.56
CA VAL A 92 -12.19 -1.51 10.65
C VAL A 92 -12.90 -0.33 11.31
N THR A 93 -13.24 -0.43 12.58
CA THR A 93 -14.08 0.56 13.27
C THR A 93 -13.39 1.33 14.38
N ARG A 94 -12.26 0.82 14.89
CA ARG A 94 -11.48 1.51 15.92
C ARG A 94 -11.05 2.91 15.49
N GLY A 95 -11.28 3.89 16.38
CA GLY A 95 -10.85 5.27 16.15
C GLY A 95 -11.45 5.92 14.90
N LEU A 96 -12.68 5.57 14.55
CA LEU A 96 -13.46 6.35 13.59
C LEU A 96 -13.73 7.74 14.16
N ASP A 97 -13.60 8.77 13.33
CA ASP A 97 -13.79 10.14 13.76
C ASP A 97 -15.17 10.33 14.42
N GLY A 98 -15.19 10.97 15.59
CA GLY A 98 -16.39 11.18 16.37
C GLY A 98 -16.90 9.97 17.16
N SER A 99 -16.14 8.87 17.22
CA SER A 99 -16.51 7.66 17.98
C SER A 99 -16.12 7.69 19.46
N ASP A 100 -15.47 8.73 19.92
CA ASP A 100 -14.87 8.90 21.24
C ASP A 100 -15.86 9.42 22.31
N THR A 101 -17.08 9.75 21.93
CA THR A 101 -18.15 10.23 22.80
C THR A 101 -19.32 9.25 22.83
N GLU A 102 -20.22 9.40 23.85
CA GLU A 102 -21.46 8.64 24.00
C GLU A 102 -22.63 9.60 24.18
N PRO A 103 -23.56 9.73 23.21
CA PRO A 103 -23.52 9.11 21.88
C PRO A 103 -22.38 9.67 21.02
N PRO A 104 -21.95 8.93 19.96
CA PRO A 104 -20.98 9.42 19.01
C PRO A 104 -21.43 10.71 18.32
N HIS A 105 -20.49 11.57 17.90
CA HIS A 105 -20.77 12.77 17.12
C HIS A 105 -21.19 12.42 15.67
N TRP A 106 -22.15 11.53 15.51
CA TRP A 106 -22.65 11.06 14.22
C TRP A 106 -24.13 11.36 14.07
N GLY A 107 -24.58 11.66 12.86
CA GLY A 107 -26.01 11.81 12.55
C GLY A 107 -26.77 10.50 12.75
N ARG A 108 -28.02 10.63 13.17
CA ARG A 108 -28.91 9.47 13.45
C ARG A 108 -29.28 8.76 12.16
N TRP A 109 -29.58 7.46 12.33
CA TRP A 109 -30.29 6.64 11.38
C TRP A 109 -31.66 6.31 11.93
N PHE A 110 -32.61 5.88 11.07
CA PHE A 110 -34.00 5.76 11.43
C PHE A 110 -34.56 4.36 11.24
N ARG A 111 -33.81 3.48 10.57
CA ARG A 111 -34.21 2.09 10.37
C ARG A 111 -33.02 1.17 10.25
N SER A 112 -33.23 -0.07 10.70
CA SER A 112 -32.32 -1.20 10.48
C SER A 112 -33.13 -2.49 10.30
N VAL A 113 -32.53 -3.48 9.65
CA VAL A 113 -33.08 -4.81 9.53
C VAL A 113 -32.90 -5.53 10.87
N ASP A 114 -33.96 -6.11 11.40
CA ASP A 114 -33.87 -6.98 12.56
C ASP A 114 -33.36 -8.36 12.15
N VAL A 115 -32.42 -8.91 12.93
CA VAL A 115 -31.77 -10.18 12.62
C VAL A 115 -31.66 -11.06 13.85
N GLU A 116 -31.68 -12.36 13.62
CA GLU A 116 -31.32 -13.33 14.64
C GLU A 116 -29.81 -13.25 14.97
N LYS A 117 -29.38 -14.00 15.98
CA LYS A 117 -28.00 -14.00 16.47
C LYS A 117 -26.99 -14.08 15.31
N PRO A 118 -26.23 -13.01 15.05
CA PRO A 118 -25.31 -13.01 13.94
C PRO A 118 -24.12 -13.94 14.22
N GLN A 119 -23.61 -14.55 13.15
CA GLN A 119 -22.35 -15.26 13.15
C GLN A 119 -21.22 -14.28 12.81
N GLY A 120 -20.13 -14.33 13.57
CA GLY A 120 -19.01 -13.41 13.39
C GLY A 120 -19.00 -12.27 14.39
N GLN A 121 -18.46 -11.15 13.98
CA GLN A 121 -18.17 -10.02 14.86
C GLN A 121 -19.13 -8.86 14.61
N THR A 122 -19.99 -8.56 15.57
CA THR A 122 -20.80 -7.36 15.54
C THR A 122 -19.95 -6.18 15.97
N VAL A 123 -19.49 -5.35 15.02
CA VAL A 123 -18.60 -4.22 15.27
C VAL A 123 -19.34 -2.89 15.44
N MET A 124 -20.58 -2.78 14.93
CA MET A 124 -21.46 -1.65 15.21
C MET A 124 -22.85 -2.13 15.63
N VAL A 125 -23.49 -1.33 16.45
CA VAL A 125 -24.85 -1.56 16.96
C VAL A 125 -25.75 -0.36 16.69
N GLY A 126 -27.02 -0.64 16.52
CA GLY A 126 -28.09 0.31 16.26
C GLY A 126 -29.01 0.53 17.47
N ALA A 127 -30.32 0.65 17.17
CA ALA A 127 -31.35 0.79 18.17
C ALA A 127 -31.34 -0.41 19.12
N ASP A 128 -31.54 -0.15 20.42
CA ASP A 128 -31.65 -1.17 21.45
C ASP A 128 -30.50 -2.20 21.45
N ASN A 129 -29.30 -1.79 21.01
CA ASN A 129 -28.11 -2.62 20.81
C ASN A 129 -28.26 -3.71 19.73
N SER A 130 -29.22 -3.58 18.81
CA SER A 130 -29.36 -4.51 17.69
C SER A 130 -28.09 -4.46 16.82
N PRO A 131 -27.69 -5.58 16.21
CA PRO A 131 -26.58 -5.61 15.28
C PRO A 131 -26.78 -4.61 14.13
N LEU A 132 -25.73 -3.87 13.74
CA LEU A 132 -25.80 -2.91 12.65
C LEU A 132 -24.73 -3.19 11.58
N LEU A 133 -23.49 -3.48 11.97
CA LEU A 133 -22.44 -3.95 11.09
C LEU A 133 -21.84 -5.22 11.64
N VAL A 134 -21.95 -6.28 10.85
CA VAL A 134 -21.41 -7.61 11.18
C VAL A 134 -20.31 -7.96 10.17
N LEU A 135 -19.18 -8.38 10.66
CA LEU A 135 -18.04 -8.86 9.88
C LEU A 135 -17.84 -10.34 10.17
N ASN A 136 -17.70 -11.15 9.12
CA ASN A 136 -17.50 -12.59 9.27
C ASN A 136 -16.45 -13.11 8.28
N ARG A 137 -15.79 -14.18 8.68
CA ARG A 137 -14.89 -14.98 7.83
C ARG A 137 -15.59 -16.28 7.50
N VAL A 138 -15.73 -16.58 6.22
CA VAL A 138 -16.41 -17.78 5.72
C VAL A 138 -15.44 -18.52 4.80
N GLY A 139 -15.02 -19.71 5.21
CA GLY A 139 -13.95 -20.42 4.51
C GLY A 139 -12.68 -19.58 4.46
N GLN A 140 -12.22 -19.26 3.26
CA GLN A 140 -11.10 -18.37 3.04
C GLN A 140 -11.51 -16.92 2.73
N GLY A 141 -12.82 -16.66 2.59
CA GLY A 141 -13.37 -15.36 2.22
C GLY A 141 -13.81 -14.50 3.41
N ARG A 142 -14.34 -13.32 3.07
CA ARG A 142 -14.82 -12.34 4.04
C ARG A 142 -16.15 -11.76 3.62
N VAL A 143 -17.03 -11.61 4.60
CA VAL A 143 -18.36 -11.02 4.41
C VAL A 143 -18.53 -9.86 5.39
N ALA A 144 -18.92 -8.70 4.86
CA ALA A 144 -19.36 -7.57 5.65
C ALA A 144 -20.85 -7.33 5.39
N MET A 145 -21.63 -7.26 6.44
CA MET A 145 -23.07 -7.03 6.34
C MET A 145 -23.47 -5.80 7.16
N LEU A 146 -23.88 -4.76 6.46
CA LEU A 146 -24.45 -3.55 7.06
C LEU A 146 -25.98 -3.68 7.02
N LEU A 147 -26.60 -3.73 8.19
CA LEU A 147 -28.03 -4.00 8.40
C LEU A 147 -28.89 -2.73 8.32
N SER A 148 -28.45 -1.76 7.56
CA SER A 148 -29.17 -0.55 7.20
C SER A 148 -28.69 0.00 5.87
N ASP A 149 -29.58 0.58 5.13
CA ASP A 149 -29.28 1.30 3.87
C ASP A 149 -29.08 2.81 4.08
N GLU A 150 -29.06 3.29 5.33
CA GLU A 150 -29.06 4.72 5.63
C GLU A 150 -27.67 5.37 5.72
N GLY A 151 -26.61 4.64 5.41
CA GLY A 151 -25.25 5.19 5.36
C GLY A 151 -25.11 6.45 4.47
N TRP A 152 -25.98 6.62 3.49
CA TRP A 152 -26.02 7.82 2.64
C TRP A 152 -26.37 9.10 3.39
N LEU A 153 -27.09 9.02 4.53
CA LEU A 153 -27.38 10.18 5.38
C LEU A 153 -26.09 10.83 5.87
N TRP A 154 -25.11 10.03 6.25
CA TRP A 154 -23.81 10.53 6.65
C TRP A 154 -23.06 11.19 5.49
N ALA A 155 -23.14 10.58 4.30
CA ALA A 155 -22.52 11.15 3.10
C ALA A 155 -23.12 12.52 2.72
N ARG A 156 -24.41 12.76 3.06
CA ARG A 156 -25.10 14.02 2.84
C ARG A 156 -24.93 15.04 3.96
N GLY A 157 -24.23 14.69 5.03
CA GLY A 157 -24.01 15.57 6.16
C GLY A 157 -25.24 15.74 7.07
N PHE A 158 -26.21 14.81 7.01
CA PHE A 158 -27.41 14.88 7.85
C PHE A 158 -27.00 14.84 9.33
N GLU A 159 -27.55 15.78 10.12
CA GLU A 159 -27.21 15.99 11.55
C GLU A 159 -25.69 16.01 11.84
N GLY A 160 -24.90 16.61 10.95
CA GLY A 160 -23.45 16.65 11.06
C GLY A 160 -22.74 15.52 10.30
N GLY A 161 -23.48 14.55 9.77
CA GLY A 161 -22.89 13.44 9.02
C GLY A 161 -22.29 12.36 9.91
N GLY A 162 -21.25 11.71 9.43
CA GLY A 162 -20.54 10.64 10.14
C GLY A 162 -19.35 10.15 9.33
N PRO A 163 -18.62 9.15 9.81
CA PRO A 163 -17.38 8.66 9.20
C PRO A 163 -17.61 7.78 7.96
N HIS A 164 -18.54 8.18 7.08
CA HIS A 164 -18.97 7.42 5.91
C HIS A 164 -17.78 6.94 5.06
N VAL A 165 -16.94 7.87 4.61
CA VAL A 165 -15.84 7.55 3.69
C VAL A 165 -14.81 6.64 4.37
N SER A 166 -14.42 6.93 5.61
CA SER A 166 -13.43 6.14 6.33
C SER A 166 -13.97 4.75 6.68
N LEU A 167 -15.23 4.63 7.07
CA LEU A 167 -15.86 3.35 7.37
C LEU A 167 -15.91 2.44 6.13
N TYR A 168 -16.51 2.93 5.03
CA TYR A 168 -16.64 2.12 3.82
C TYR A 168 -15.30 1.78 3.19
N ARG A 169 -14.33 2.70 3.24
CA ARG A 169 -12.97 2.42 2.80
C ARG A 169 -12.34 1.29 3.61
N ARG A 170 -12.41 1.36 4.95
CA ARG A 170 -11.85 0.30 5.82
C ARG A 170 -12.57 -1.03 5.64
N ILE A 171 -13.89 -1.04 5.46
CA ILE A 171 -14.64 -2.26 5.12
C ILE A 171 -14.12 -2.85 3.80
N ALA A 172 -13.97 -2.03 2.76
CA ALA A 172 -13.49 -2.49 1.46
C ALA A 172 -12.06 -3.06 1.53
N HIS A 173 -11.15 -2.40 2.25
CA HIS A 173 -9.77 -2.86 2.43
C HIS A 173 -9.71 -4.13 3.30
N TRP A 174 -10.54 -4.23 4.35
CA TRP A 174 -10.64 -5.45 5.14
C TRP A 174 -11.13 -6.62 4.30
N LEU A 175 -12.17 -6.42 3.49
CA LEU A 175 -12.68 -7.43 2.56
C LEU A 175 -11.60 -7.90 1.58
N LEU A 176 -10.71 -7.02 1.15
CA LEU A 176 -9.56 -7.32 0.28
C LEU A 176 -8.36 -7.92 1.04
N LYS A 177 -8.53 -8.27 2.31
CA LYS A 177 -7.50 -8.90 3.17
C LYS A 177 -6.24 -8.05 3.34
N GLU A 178 -6.40 -6.72 3.43
CA GLU A 178 -5.26 -5.84 3.68
C GLU A 178 -4.65 -6.14 5.07
N PRO A 179 -3.33 -6.40 5.15
CA PRO A 179 -2.69 -6.83 6.40
C PRO A 179 -2.82 -5.85 7.56
N ALA A 180 -2.95 -4.55 7.27
CA ALA A 180 -3.13 -3.51 8.28
C ALA A 180 -4.50 -3.57 9.00
N LEU A 181 -5.47 -4.29 8.44
CA LEU A 181 -6.81 -4.43 8.97
C LEU A 181 -7.11 -5.85 9.49
N GLU A 182 -6.09 -6.69 9.63
CA GLU A 182 -6.22 -7.98 10.29
C GLU A 182 -6.55 -7.81 11.79
N GLU A 183 -7.48 -8.60 12.30
CA GLU A 183 -7.89 -8.58 13.71
C GLU A 183 -6.79 -9.04 14.65
N GLU A 184 -6.00 -10.01 14.18
CA GLU A 184 -4.88 -10.59 14.90
C GLU A 184 -3.60 -10.38 14.08
N ALA A 185 -2.78 -9.43 14.48
CA ALA A 185 -1.53 -9.12 13.78
C ALA A 185 -0.40 -8.81 14.76
N LEU A 186 0.79 -9.23 14.42
CA LEU A 186 2.03 -8.88 15.10
C LEU A 186 2.98 -8.27 14.07
N THR A 187 3.34 -7.01 14.26
CA THR A 187 4.28 -6.32 13.40
C THR A 187 5.46 -5.79 14.20
N ALA A 188 6.62 -5.77 13.59
CA ALA A 188 7.83 -5.22 14.18
C ALA A 188 8.54 -4.34 13.16
N ASN A 189 8.88 -3.13 13.57
CA ASN A 189 9.62 -2.18 12.75
C ASN A 189 10.88 -1.75 13.49
N ALA A 190 11.95 -1.48 12.73
CA ALA A 190 13.21 -1.00 13.28
C ALA A 190 13.58 0.35 12.66
N ALA A 191 13.98 1.28 13.49
CA ALA A 191 14.59 2.54 13.08
C ALA A 191 15.97 2.65 13.75
N GLY A 192 17.03 2.36 12.99
CA GLY A 192 18.36 2.20 13.54
C GLY A 192 18.41 1.05 14.54
N ARG A 193 18.65 1.37 15.83
CA ARG A 193 18.67 0.38 16.93
C ARG A 193 17.37 0.37 17.76
N ARG A 194 16.38 1.18 17.40
CA ARG A 194 15.08 1.20 18.09
C ARG A 194 14.13 0.22 17.44
N LEU A 195 13.75 -0.80 18.19
CA LEU A 195 12.70 -1.75 17.83
C LEU A 195 11.36 -1.25 18.34
N GLN A 196 10.37 -1.21 17.46
CA GLN A 196 8.98 -0.99 17.80
C GLN A 196 8.17 -2.25 17.45
N VAL A 197 7.50 -2.80 18.44
CA VAL A 197 6.61 -3.95 18.28
C VAL A 197 5.17 -3.49 18.46
N THR A 198 4.31 -3.89 17.53
CA THR A 198 2.87 -3.59 17.57
C THR A 198 2.08 -4.89 17.47
N ARG A 199 1.19 -5.12 18.43
CA ARG A 199 0.27 -6.26 18.49
C ARG A 199 -1.16 -5.76 18.39
N GLN A 200 -1.85 -6.17 17.35
CA GLN A 200 -3.27 -5.96 17.15
C GLN A 200 -4.03 -7.22 17.60
N THR A 201 -5.06 -7.08 18.44
CA THR A 201 -5.93 -8.18 18.86
C THR A 201 -7.32 -7.67 19.21
N ILE A 202 -8.32 -8.50 18.97
CA ILE A 202 -9.70 -8.27 19.46
C ILE A 202 -9.93 -8.96 20.80
N GLY A 203 -9.02 -9.81 21.22
CA GLY A 203 -8.99 -10.41 22.57
C GLY A 203 -8.70 -9.37 23.66
N ASP A 204 -8.61 -9.83 24.90
CA ASP A 204 -8.36 -8.91 26.02
C ASP A 204 -6.88 -8.57 26.14
N ASP A 205 -6.09 -9.39 26.80
CA ASP A 205 -4.64 -9.14 26.97
C ASP A 205 -3.83 -10.17 26.17
N PRO A 206 -3.02 -9.73 25.19
CA PRO A 206 -2.18 -10.66 24.43
C PRO A 206 -0.96 -11.17 25.22
N GLY A 207 -0.73 -10.65 26.42
CA GLY A 207 0.47 -10.93 27.18
C GLY A 207 1.75 -10.32 26.56
N PRO A 208 2.91 -10.61 27.13
CA PRO A 208 4.18 -10.08 26.64
C PRO A 208 4.62 -10.74 25.34
N ALA A 209 5.34 -9.99 24.52
CA ALA A 209 6.04 -10.55 23.35
C ALA A 209 7.39 -11.16 23.77
N THR A 210 7.85 -12.15 23.02
CA THR A 210 9.16 -12.77 23.16
C THR A 210 10.05 -12.31 22.01
N ILE A 211 11.25 -11.86 22.33
CA ILE A 211 12.27 -11.45 21.35
C ILE A 211 13.39 -12.47 21.38
N LYS A 212 13.71 -13.08 20.24
CA LYS A 212 14.91 -13.90 20.06
C LYS A 212 15.95 -13.07 19.30
N THR A 213 17.11 -12.88 19.94
CA THR A 213 18.21 -12.08 19.38
C THR A 213 19.01 -12.88 18.33
N PRO A 214 19.85 -12.20 17.51
CA PRO A 214 20.75 -12.89 16.58
C PRO A 214 21.70 -13.86 17.24
N SER A 215 22.16 -13.58 18.48
CA SER A 215 22.96 -14.47 19.30
C SER A 215 22.20 -15.67 19.89
N GLY A 216 20.89 -15.76 19.68
CA GLY A 216 20.00 -16.81 20.16
C GLY A 216 19.44 -16.62 21.58
N LYS A 217 19.77 -15.51 22.25
CA LYS A 217 19.22 -15.16 23.55
C LYS A 217 17.72 -14.80 23.41
N THR A 218 16.93 -15.22 24.39
CA THR A 218 15.49 -14.94 24.45
C THR A 218 15.21 -13.90 25.55
N GLU A 219 14.44 -12.88 25.21
CA GLU A 219 14.06 -11.80 26.11
C GLU A 219 12.55 -11.58 26.05
N THR A 220 11.96 -11.15 27.16
CA THR A 220 10.53 -10.83 27.25
C THR A 220 10.34 -9.33 27.12
N LEU A 221 9.37 -8.92 26.28
CA LEU A 221 9.01 -7.53 26.04
C LEU A 221 7.55 -7.31 26.47
N PRO A 222 7.30 -6.59 27.58
CA PRO A 222 5.94 -6.25 27.97
C PRO A 222 5.31 -5.30 26.96
N LEU A 223 4.11 -5.62 26.50
CA LEU A 223 3.32 -4.80 25.60
C LEU A 223 2.38 -3.91 26.41
N LYS A 224 2.27 -2.63 26.06
CA LYS A 224 1.35 -1.68 26.69
C LYS A 224 0.22 -1.34 25.75
N GLN A 225 -1.01 -1.37 26.25
CA GLN A 225 -2.17 -0.94 25.49
C GLN A 225 -2.10 0.57 25.22
N THR A 226 -2.12 0.94 23.93
CA THR A 226 -2.13 2.34 23.48
C THR A 226 -3.52 2.78 23.02
N GLN A 227 -4.29 1.85 22.51
CA GLN A 227 -5.69 2.01 22.13
C GLN A 227 -6.42 0.68 22.38
N PRO A 228 -7.75 0.66 22.44
CA PRO A 228 -8.48 -0.61 22.50
C PRO A 228 -8.05 -1.58 21.40
N GLY A 229 -7.60 -2.78 21.78
CA GLY A 229 -7.12 -3.79 20.86
C GLY A 229 -5.75 -3.54 20.21
N LEU A 230 -5.05 -2.46 20.59
CA LEU A 230 -3.71 -2.14 20.07
C LEU A 230 -2.70 -2.03 21.20
N TYR A 231 -1.68 -2.88 21.15
CA TYR A 231 -0.63 -2.96 22.15
C TYR A 231 0.72 -2.67 21.50
N GLN A 232 1.54 -1.87 22.15
CA GLN A 232 2.84 -1.46 21.62
C GLN A 232 3.94 -1.54 22.67
N ALA A 233 5.16 -1.77 22.20
CA ALA A 233 6.36 -1.61 22.98
C ALA A 233 7.51 -1.12 22.12
N ASP A 234 8.32 -0.25 22.70
CA ASP A 234 9.57 0.23 22.11
C ASP A 234 10.73 -0.27 22.95
N LYS A 235 11.79 -0.74 22.29
CA LYS A 235 13.01 -1.17 22.96
C LYS A 235 14.25 -0.80 22.15
N HIS A 236 15.30 -0.36 22.85
CA HIS A 236 16.62 -0.22 22.25
C HIS A 236 17.32 -1.56 22.22
N MET A 237 17.90 -1.91 21.08
CA MET A 237 18.56 -3.19 20.84
C MET A 237 20.06 -2.96 20.66
N ASP A 238 20.87 -3.76 21.34
CA ASP A 238 22.33 -3.61 21.34
C ASP A 238 22.99 -4.38 20.19
N GLU A 239 22.44 -5.52 19.81
CA GLU A 239 22.96 -6.35 18.74
C GLU A 239 22.41 -5.90 17.39
N ILE A 240 23.24 -5.96 16.34
CA ILE A 240 22.82 -5.77 14.94
C ILE A 240 22.55 -7.15 14.34
N GLY A 241 21.44 -7.27 13.60
CA GLY A 241 21.11 -8.51 12.92
C GLY A 241 19.62 -8.80 12.88
N LEU A 242 19.28 -10.05 12.58
CA LEU A 242 17.90 -10.50 12.43
C LEU A 242 17.34 -10.95 13.78
N TYR A 243 16.21 -10.36 14.14
CA TYR A 243 15.45 -10.68 15.35
C TYR A 243 14.16 -11.39 14.97
N GLN A 244 13.75 -12.34 15.79
CA GLN A 244 12.44 -12.96 15.72
C GLN A 244 11.62 -12.49 16.92
N ILE A 245 10.46 -11.93 16.64
CA ILE A 245 9.49 -11.51 17.64
C ILE A 245 8.29 -12.45 17.59
N ALA A 246 7.85 -12.95 18.74
CA ALA A 246 6.71 -13.85 18.85
C ALA A 246 5.76 -13.38 19.95
N ASN A 247 4.45 -13.56 19.72
CA ASN A 247 3.41 -13.37 20.72
C ASN A 247 2.25 -14.33 20.42
N GLY A 248 1.98 -15.26 21.34
CA GLY A 248 1.06 -16.36 21.10
C GLY A 248 1.48 -17.20 19.89
N ASN A 249 0.57 -17.37 18.94
CA ASN A 249 0.81 -18.13 17.71
C ASN A 249 1.40 -17.26 16.57
N LEU A 250 1.59 -15.97 16.80
CA LEU A 250 2.11 -15.04 15.79
C LEU A 250 3.61 -14.85 15.95
N SER A 251 4.30 -14.78 14.83
CA SER A 251 5.74 -14.45 14.79
C SER A 251 6.06 -13.56 13.60
N THR A 252 7.01 -12.66 13.79
CA THR A 252 7.51 -11.77 12.73
C THR A 252 9.02 -11.64 12.84
N LEU A 253 9.66 -11.30 11.73
CA LEU A 253 11.10 -11.07 11.66
C LEU A 253 11.35 -9.58 11.42
N VAL A 254 12.38 -9.05 12.09
CA VAL A 254 12.82 -7.67 11.89
C VAL A 254 14.35 -7.61 11.92
N HIS A 255 14.92 -6.87 11.00
CA HIS A 255 16.36 -6.62 10.99
C HIS A 255 16.65 -5.30 11.72
N ILE A 256 17.57 -5.38 12.70
CA ILE A 256 18.06 -4.22 13.46
C ILE A 256 19.48 -3.89 13.00
N GLY A 257 19.74 -2.63 12.71
CA GLY A 257 21.00 -2.11 12.24
C GLY A 257 20.85 -1.15 11.07
N ALA A 258 21.95 -0.68 10.56
CA ALA A 258 21.96 0.24 9.44
C ALA A 258 21.51 -0.43 8.13
N ILE A 259 20.19 -0.58 7.97
CA ILE A 259 19.60 -0.74 6.63
C ILE A 259 19.69 0.61 5.85
N ASP A 260 20.18 1.62 6.53
CA ASP A 260 20.43 2.95 5.99
C ASP A 260 21.77 3.04 5.24
N ALA A 261 22.22 1.96 4.62
CA ALA A 261 23.23 2.09 3.60
C ALA A 261 22.64 2.99 2.51
N PRO A 262 23.26 4.13 2.17
CA PRO A 262 22.78 5.05 1.13
C PRO A 262 22.43 4.31 -0.17
N GLU A 263 23.08 3.17 -0.40
CA GLU A 263 22.86 2.28 -1.54
C GLU A 263 21.43 1.70 -1.58
N PHE A 264 20.78 1.46 -0.42
CA PHE A 264 19.42 0.93 -0.37
C PHE A 264 18.34 2.01 -0.38
N LYS A 265 18.67 3.26 -0.04
CA LYS A 265 17.73 4.40 -0.12
C LYS A 265 17.43 4.82 -1.54
N ALA A 266 18.32 4.53 -2.49
CA ALA A 266 18.23 4.96 -3.87
C ALA A 266 18.36 3.80 -4.86
N MET A 267 17.70 2.67 -4.60
CA MET A 267 17.69 1.50 -5.50
C MET A 267 16.99 1.77 -6.84
N ILE A 268 16.12 2.77 -6.88
CA ILE A 268 15.41 3.14 -8.12
C ILE A 268 16.01 4.44 -8.64
N SER A 269 16.57 4.38 -9.85
CA SER A 269 17.08 5.59 -10.50
C SER A 269 15.97 6.62 -10.65
N THR A 270 16.22 7.87 -10.22
CA THR A 270 15.27 8.97 -10.32
C THR A 270 15.86 10.12 -11.13
N THR A 271 15.03 10.82 -11.88
CA THR A 271 15.41 12.06 -12.55
C THR A 271 15.26 13.29 -11.67
N GLU A 272 14.56 13.17 -10.54
CA GLU A 272 14.16 14.30 -9.68
C GLU A 272 15.37 15.08 -9.13
N THR A 273 16.42 14.36 -8.72
CA THR A 273 17.63 14.96 -8.16
C THR A 273 18.38 15.84 -9.18
N LEU A 274 18.37 15.45 -10.46
CA LEU A 274 19.10 16.16 -11.52
C LEU A 274 18.22 17.15 -12.30
N LYS A 275 16.89 17.06 -12.19
CA LYS A 275 15.96 17.98 -12.85
C LYS A 275 16.25 19.46 -12.59
N PRO A 276 16.48 19.93 -11.34
CA PRO A 276 16.74 21.34 -11.09
C PRO A 276 18.02 21.84 -11.78
N LEU A 277 19.07 20.99 -11.79
CA LEU A 277 20.32 21.30 -12.47
C LEU A 277 20.13 21.36 -13.98
N ALA A 278 19.47 20.37 -14.56
CA ALA A 278 19.17 20.32 -15.98
C ALA A 278 18.34 21.53 -16.43
N GLN A 279 17.33 21.93 -15.66
CA GLN A 279 16.53 23.13 -15.93
C GLN A 279 17.36 24.40 -15.89
N LYS A 280 18.24 24.53 -14.90
CA LYS A 280 19.13 25.70 -14.73
C LYS A 280 20.14 25.84 -15.86
N THR A 281 20.66 24.73 -16.36
CA THR A 281 21.59 24.66 -17.46
C THR A 281 20.92 24.53 -18.83
N LYS A 282 19.59 24.57 -18.88
CA LYS A 282 18.80 24.34 -20.09
C LYS A 282 19.09 22.97 -20.74
N GLY A 283 19.51 21.99 -19.94
CA GLY A 283 19.76 20.61 -20.34
C GLY A 283 18.53 19.72 -20.23
N LEU A 284 18.70 18.42 -20.41
CA LEU A 284 17.68 17.38 -20.28
C LEU A 284 18.21 16.25 -19.41
N VAL A 285 17.32 15.68 -18.60
CA VAL A 285 17.55 14.45 -17.85
C VAL A 285 16.52 13.42 -18.27
N THR A 286 16.97 12.23 -18.66
CA THR A 286 16.10 11.12 -19.02
C THR A 286 16.57 9.81 -18.38
N ARG A 287 15.65 8.90 -18.10
CA ARG A 287 15.99 7.55 -17.67
C ARG A 287 16.21 6.65 -18.87
N VAL A 288 17.29 5.88 -18.82
CA VAL A 288 17.62 4.89 -19.85
C VAL A 288 16.86 3.56 -19.60
N ALA A 289 16.62 3.23 -18.34
CA ALA A 289 15.88 2.01 -17.97
C ALA A 289 14.43 2.31 -17.64
N GLY A 290 13.49 1.61 -18.26
CA GLY A 290 12.07 1.66 -17.96
C GLY A 290 11.68 0.79 -16.76
N PRO A 291 10.43 0.93 -16.22
CA PRO A 291 9.96 0.18 -15.05
C PRO A 291 9.94 -1.35 -15.26
N ASN A 292 9.86 -1.82 -16.49
CA ASN A 292 9.80 -3.25 -16.84
C ASN A 292 11.17 -3.83 -17.24
N GLY A 293 12.28 -3.19 -16.87
CA GLY A 293 13.62 -3.61 -17.28
C GLY A 293 13.96 -3.35 -18.74
N SER A 294 13.08 -2.70 -19.52
CA SER A 294 13.38 -2.28 -20.88
C SER A 294 14.43 -1.18 -20.87
N VAL A 295 15.45 -1.30 -21.73
CA VAL A 295 16.51 -0.30 -21.88
C VAL A 295 16.28 0.47 -23.17
N THR A 296 16.04 1.78 -23.06
CA THR A 296 15.92 2.69 -24.21
C THR A 296 17.06 3.70 -24.16
N VAL A 297 18.06 3.51 -25.00
CA VAL A 297 19.17 4.46 -25.10
C VAL A 297 18.75 5.57 -26.05
N PRO A 298 18.69 6.83 -25.60
CA PRO A 298 18.35 7.96 -26.49
C PRO A 298 19.43 8.19 -27.53
N GLN A 299 19.03 8.51 -28.75
CA GLN A 299 19.95 8.86 -29.82
C GLN A 299 20.58 10.22 -29.52
N VAL A 300 21.92 10.28 -29.50
CA VAL A 300 22.66 11.50 -29.26
C VAL A 300 22.96 12.18 -30.60
N LEU A 301 22.47 13.42 -30.76
CA LEU A 301 22.67 14.23 -31.98
C LEU A 301 23.53 15.47 -31.68
N PRO A 302 24.69 15.62 -32.33
CA PRO A 302 25.45 16.86 -32.24
C PRO A 302 24.75 17.97 -33.05
N VAL A 303 24.54 19.13 -32.44
CA VAL A 303 23.89 20.28 -33.10
C VAL A 303 24.75 21.53 -32.98
N ARG A 304 24.85 22.29 -34.07
CA ARG A 304 25.46 23.64 -34.09
C ARG A 304 24.33 24.65 -34.02
N GLY A 305 24.16 25.31 -32.86
CA GLY A 305 23.13 26.32 -32.66
C GLY A 305 22.10 26.00 -31.55
N ALA A 306 21.00 26.75 -31.51
CA ALA A 306 20.04 26.73 -30.41
C ALA A 306 18.82 25.77 -30.63
N VAL A 307 18.98 24.75 -31.45
CA VAL A 307 17.89 23.81 -31.74
C VAL A 307 17.73 22.83 -30.57
N ARG A 308 16.59 22.86 -29.90
CA ARG A 308 16.19 21.87 -28.90
C ARG A 308 15.25 20.85 -29.54
N VAL A 309 15.70 19.63 -29.65
CA VAL A 309 14.81 18.50 -29.90
C VAL A 309 14.67 17.73 -28.57
N ALA A 310 13.57 17.96 -27.87
CA ALA A 310 13.26 17.28 -26.61
C ALA A 310 12.06 16.35 -26.83
N ASP A 311 12.31 15.17 -27.37
CA ASP A 311 11.29 14.13 -27.52
C ASP A 311 11.72 12.89 -26.75
N GLY A 312 12.12 12.83 -25.61
CA GLY A 312 12.47 11.67 -24.76
C GLY A 312 13.31 10.55 -25.42
N GLN A 313 13.36 10.48 -26.75
CA GLN A 313 14.14 9.52 -27.52
C GLN A 313 15.45 10.08 -28.09
N ARG A 314 15.59 11.41 -28.09
CA ARG A 314 16.75 12.09 -28.66
C ARG A 314 17.36 13.08 -27.69
N LEU A 315 18.67 13.05 -27.54
CA LEU A 315 19.48 14.01 -26.79
C LEU A 315 20.28 14.85 -27.75
N THR A 316 20.22 16.17 -27.61
CA THR A 316 21.07 17.08 -28.40
C THR A 316 22.24 17.56 -27.57
N ILE A 317 23.44 17.41 -28.11
CA ILE A 317 24.67 17.98 -27.54
C ILE A 317 25.08 19.17 -28.40
N ARG A 318 25.18 20.35 -27.77
CA ARG A 318 25.66 21.55 -28.44
C ARG A 318 27.14 21.41 -28.70
N MET A 319 27.51 21.46 -29.97
CA MET A 319 28.92 21.56 -30.38
C MET A 319 29.37 22.99 -30.17
N THR A 320 30.40 23.19 -29.36
CA THR A 320 31.16 24.43 -29.25
C THR A 320 32.44 24.25 -30.02
N ASP A 321 32.92 25.32 -30.70
CA ASP A 321 34.18 25.28 -31.39
C ASP A 321 35.39 25.41 -30.42
N GLU A 322 35.11 25.20 -29.13
CA GLU A 322 36.16 25.16 -28.11
C GLU A 322 36.98 23.89 -28.25
N THR A 323 38.29 24.09 -28.46
CA THR A 323 39.26 23.00 -28.56
C THR A 323 40.00 22.84 -27.24
N VAL A 324 40.09 21.61 -26.76
CA VAL A 324 40.92 21.27 -25.61
C VAL A 324 42.22 20.69 -26.10
N LEU A 325 43.34 21.29 -25.67
CA LEU A 325 44.67 20.79 -25.98
C LEU A 325 44.84 19.39 -25.39
N LYS A 326 44.83 18.35 -26.21
CA LYS A 326 44.98 16.94 -25.78
C LYS A 326 46.44 16.52 -25.56
N GLY A 327 47.38 17.26 -26.12
CA GLY A 327 48.81 16.96 -26.00
C GLY A 327 49.63 17.80 -26.98
N ILE A 328 50.88 17.94 -26.69
CA ILE A 328 51.87 18.60 -27.55
C ILE A 328 52.82 17.51 -28.01
N ASN A 329 52.86 17.26 -29.32
CA ASN A 329 53.87 16.42 -29.93
C ASN A 329 55.00 17.31 -30.40
N THR A 330 56.17 17.19 -29.81
CA THR A 330 57.36 17.88 -30.25
C THR A 330 58.11 17.02 -31.28
N LEU A 331 58.23 17.51 -32.48
CA LEU A 331 59.09 16.93 -33.51
C LEU A 331 60.44 17.65 -33.47
N PRO A 332 61.50 16.96 -33.08
CA PRO A 332 62.84 17.57 -33.13
C PRO A 332 63.22 17.82 -34.59
N LEU A 333 63.49 19.10 -34.95
CA LEU A 333 63.86 19.53 -36.30
C LEU A 333 65.17 18.92 -36.75
N PHE A 334 66.03 18.64 -35.80
CA PHE A 334 67.37 18.09 -36.07
C PHE A 334 67.63 16.84 -35.20
N ALA A 335 67.05 15.71 -35.61
CA ALA A 335 67.27 14.44 -34.94
C ALA A 335 67.85 13.39 -35.87
N GLY A 336 68.65 12.49 -35.29
CA GLY A 336 69.25 11.38 -36.01
C GLY A 336 70.30 11.78 -37.02
N PHE A 337 70.47 10.95 -38.03
CA PHE A 337 71.53 11.16 -39.07
C PHE A 337 71.30 12.42 -39.88
N ALA A 338 70.11 12.89 -40.12
CA ALA A 338 69.80 14.11 -40.85
C ALA A 338 70.32 15.37 -40.11
N GLY A 339 70.11 15.42 -38.78
CA GLY A 339 70.63 16.49 -37.93
C GLY A 339 72.13 16.50 -37.86
N LEU A 340 72.77 15.34 -37.77
CA LEU A 340 74.19 15.20 -37.77
C LEU A 340 74.79 15.63 -39.14
N ALA A 341 74.22 15.22 -40.27
CA ALA A 341 74.63 15.61 -41.60
C ALA A 341 74.55 17.13 -41.83
N ALA A 342 73.41 17.75 -41.35
CA ALA A 342 73.29 19.21 -41.44
C ALA A 342 74.33 19.93 -40.59
N LEU A 343 74.69 19.44 -39.43
CA LEU A 343 75.72 20.01 -38.58
C LEU A 343 77.09 19.89 -39.20
N LEU A 344 77.40 18.67 -39.70
CA LEU A 344 78.72 18.46 -40.43
C LEU A 344 78.80 19.31 -41.67
N PHE A 345 77.72 19.49 -42.43
CA PHE A 345 77.68 20.36 -43.58
C PHE A 345 77.91 21.83 -43.19
N ALA A 346 77.28 22.31 -42.15
CA ALA A 346 77.45 23.64 -41.60
C ALA A 346 78.92 23.87 -41.16
N PHE A 347 79.52 22.92 -40.44
CA PHE A 347 80.94 23.00 -40.08
C PHE A 347 81.89 22.98 -41.29
N SER A 348 81.61 22.12 -42.23
CA SER A 348 82.42 22.04 -43.43
C SER A 348 82.32 23.34 -44.28
N ALA A 349 81.13 23.91 -44.35
CA ALA A 349 80.90 25.16 -45.07
C ALA A 349 81.57 26.36 -44.38
N THR A 350 81.55 26.42 -43.03
CA THR A 350 82.30 27.48 -42.32
C THR A 350 83.79 27.32 -42.49
N TRP A 351 84.30 26.09 -42.39
CA TRP A 351 85.73 25.83 -42.58
C TRP A 351 86.23 26.17 -44.04
N TRP A 352 85.39 25.84 -45.03
CA TRP A 352 85.69 26.19 -46.40
C TRP A 352 85.67 27.72 -46.65
N ARG A 353 84.86 28.44 -45.91
CA ARG A 353 84.74 29.90 -45.98
C ARG A 353 85.88 30.59 -45.24
N GLU A 354 86.38 30.05 -44.16
CA GLU A 354 87.51 30.62 -43.40
C GLU A 354 88.88 30.25 -43.94
N GLY A 355 88.98 29.24 -44.82
CA GLY A 355 90.19 28.77 -45.43
C GLY A 355 90.54 29.40 -46.78
N ARG A 356 89.82 30.50 -47.12
CA ARG A 356 90.12 31.28 -48.35
C ARG A 356 90.64 32.65 -47.97
#